data_c03141ff0ff45037e80a33ffb0eb0840
#
_entry.id   c03141ff0ff45037e80a33ffb0eb0840
#
_cell.length_a   1.000
_cell.length_b   1.000
_cell.length_c   1.000
_cell.angle_alpha   90.00
_cell.angle_beta   90.00
_cell.angle_gamma   90.00
#
_symmetry.space_group_name_H-M   'P 1'
#
loop_
_entity.id
_entity.type
_entity.pdbx_description
1 polymer ?
#
loop_
_entity_poly.entity_id
_entity_poly.type
_entity_poly.pdbx_seq_one_letter_code
_entity_poly.pdbx_strand_id
1 'polypeptide(L)'
;MAKKRANGEGNIRKRKDGRWEGRYTAGHDPKTGKPIYKNVLGRTQAEAKSKLKAAIEESKSLDVTKVGKYTVGVWMDEWFENYAKIKVRPSSHQTYRGYIDNHIKPNIGKVPLEKLTSLELQKFYKKLLTSGRIDRVESKHQAKGLSPKTVRNIHQIIASAMKLAKEQKIIAADPTEGCALPKPEHREMKTLPVEQLTSFLREAKDSGVFEMYYVELATGLRRGELLGLKWEDLDFEHENLRVKRQIARINGEIVEAPLKTKNAYRTLPLAEDTIAVL
;
A
#
# COMPACT_ATOMS: atom_id res chain seq x y z
N MET A 1 41.84 33.76 -24.87
CA MET A 1 40.59 34.04 -24.12
C MET A 1 40.00 32.75 -23.62
N ALA A 2 39.76 32.59 -22.30
CA ALA A 2 39.17 31.41 -21.75
C ALA A 2 37.68 31.32 -22.24
N LYS A 3 37.33 30.18 -22.87
CA LYS A 3 35.93 29.94 -23.32
C LYS A 3 34.96 30.02 -22.12
N LYS A 4 33.98 30.92 -22.22
CA LYS A 4 32.87 30.99 -21.26
C LYS A 4 32.16 29.61 -21.20
N ARG A 5 32.06 29.02 -20.01
CA ARG A 5 31.37 27.72 -19.83
C ARG A 5 29.88 27.89 -20.06
N ALA A 6 29.22 26.85 -20.54
CA ALA A 6 27.78 26.85 -20.75
C ALA A 6 27.04 26.96 -19.41
N ASN A 7 25.85 27.59 -19.44
CA ASN A 7 24.96 27.70 -18.26
C ASN A 7 24.59 26.29 -17.79
N GLY A 8 24.83 26.00 -16.50
CA GLY A 8 24.49 24.69 -15.90
C GLY A 8 25.68 23.76 -15.67
N GLU A 9 26.88 24.02 -16.21
CA GLU A 9 28.05 23.14 -16.03
C GLU A 9 28.74 23.24 -14.66
N GLY A 10 28.33 24.19 -13.82
CA GLY A 10 28.95 24.47 -12.52
C GLY A 10 30.33 25.10 -12.61
N ASN A 11 30.94 25.39 -11.47
CA ASN A 11 32.26 25.98 -11.39
C ASN A 11 33.21 25.07 -10.56
N ILE A 12 34.48 24.98 -10.99
CA ILE A 12 35.51 24.22 -10.28
C ILE A 12 36.64 25.17 -9.89
N ARG A 13 37.02 25.17 -8.60
CA ARG A 13 38.14 25.95 -8.06
C ARG A 13 38.99 25.13 -7.11
N LYS A 14 40.30 25.49 -7.01
CA LYS A 14 41.20 24.96 -5.99
C LYS A 14 41.00 25.75 -4.69
N ARG A 15 40.80 25.06 -3.58
CA ARG A 15 40.67 25.67 -2.26
C ARG A 15 42.04 25.91 -1.62
N LYS A 16 42.07 26.76 -0.61
CA LYS A 16 43.33 27.02 0.14
C LYS A 16 43.88 25.79 0.86
N ASP A 17 43.02 24.80 1.18
CA ASP A 17 43.37 23.52 1.79
C ASP A 17 43.88 22.47 0.81
N GLY A 18 44.18 22.88 -0.44
CA GLY A 18 44.71 22.02 -1.47
C GLY A 18 43.67 21.18 -2.24
N ARG A 19 42.46 21.03 -1.74
CA ARG A 19 41.38 20.27 -2.39
C ARG A 19 40.74 21.05 -3.51
N TRP A 20 40.11 20.32 -4.43
CA TRP A 20 39.29 20.90 -5.51
C TRP A 20 37.82 20.89 -5.13
N GLU A 21 37.12 22.01 -5.35
CA GLU A 21 35.73 22.20 -5.08
C GLU A 21 34.97 22.45 -6.41
N GLY A 22 33.96 21.64 -6.67
CA GLY A 22 32.96 21.87 -7.70
C GLY A 22 31.69 22.46 -7.09
N ARG A 23 31.22 23.61 -7.59
CA ARG A 23 30.00 24.26 -7.16
C ARG A 23 28.96 24.28 -8.31
N TYR A 24 27.73 23.93 -8.01
CA TYR A 24 26.63 23.95 -9.00
C TYR A 24 25.34 24.49 -8.38
N THR A 25 24.43 24.95 -9.23
CA THR A 25 23.08 25.33 -8.83
C THR A 25 22.22 24.08 -8.80
N ALA A 26 21.79 23.67 -7.61
CA ALA A 26 20.99 22.47 -7.41
C ALA A 26 19.48 22.70 -7.61
N GLY A 27 19.03 23.97 -7.57
CA GLY A 27 17.64 24.39 -7.75
C GLY A 27 17.47 25.85 -7.36
N HIS A 28 16.22 26.28 -7.28
CA HIS A 28 15.85 27.65 -6.83
C HIS A 28 14.85 27.54 -5.68
N ASP A 29 14.97 28.43 -4.70
CA ASP A 29 14.02 28.55 -3.61
C ASP A 29 12.65 29.02 -4.15
N PRO A 30 11.56 28.24 -3.95
CA PRO A 30 10.26 28.57 -4.52
C PRO A 30 9.63 29.86 -3.96
N LYS A 31 10.06 30.33 -2.78
CA LYS A 31 9.56 31.55 -2.15
C LYS A 31 10.34 32.79 -2.57
N THR A 32 11.65 32.67 -2.72
CA THR A 32 12.54 33.82 -2.95
C THR A 32 13.10 33.86 -4.35
N GLY A 33 12.94 32.80 -5.17
CA GLY A 33 13.55 32.67 -6.49
C GLY A 33 15.08 32.54 -6.49
N LYS A 34 15.74 32.61 -5.33
CA LYS A 34 17.20 32.58 -5.24
C LYS A 34 17.76 31.20 -5.54
N PRO A 35 18.92 31.10 -6.25
CA PRO A 35 19.54 29.82 -6.56
C PRO A 35 20.09 29.16 -5.29
N ILE A 36 19.83 27.86 -5.16
CA ILE A 36 20.38 26.98 -4.11
C ILE A 36 21.66 26.36 -4.65
N TYR A 37 22.79 26.64 -4.00
CA TYR A 37 24.08 26.11 -4.38
C TYR A 37 24.46 24.91 -3.55
N LYS A 38 25.05 23.88 -4.21
CA LYS A 38 25.72 22.74 -3.55
C LYS A 38 27.14 22.60 -4.05
N ASN A 39 28.00 22.01 -3.20
CA ASN A 39 29.41 21.84 -3.49
C ASN A 39 29.79 20.36 -3.39
N VAL A 40 30.72 19.93 -4.25
CA VAL A 40 31.39 18.62 -4.20
C VAL A 40 32.88 18.83 -4.03
N LEU A 41 33.55 17.92 -3.32
CA LEU A 41 34.98 18.01 -3.07
C LEU A 41 35.72 16.82 -3.67
N GLY A 42 36.88 17.07 -4.25
CA GLY A 42 37.79 16.08 -4.78
C GLY A 42 39.24 16.36 -4.40
N ARG A 43 40.06 15.33 -4.28
CA ARG A 43 41.51 15.47 -4.05
C ARG A 43 42.21 15.99 -5.29
N THR A 44 41.73 15.63 -6.47
CA THR A 44 42.24 16.06 -7.78
C THR A 44 41.16 16.83 -8.54
N GLN A 45 41.57 17.63 -9.53
CA GLN A 45 40.67 18.36 -10.42
C GLN A 45 39.75 17.40 -11.22
N ALA A 46 40.31 16.29 -11.69
CA ALA A 46 39.58 15.27 -12.43
C ALA A 46 38.47 14.61 -11.58
N GLU A 47 38.82 14.27 -10.34
CA GLU A 47 37.86 13.71 -9.37
C GLU A 47 36.72 14.70 -9.07
N ALA A 48 37.06 15.96 -8.79
CA ALA A 48 36.08 17.01 -8.55
C ALA A 48 35.15 17.23 -9.76
N LYS A 49 35.70 17.15 -11.00
CA LYS A 49 34.95 17.28 -12.25
C LYS A 49 33.99 16.09 -12.45
N SER A 50 34.45 14.87 -12.20
CA SER A 50 33.61 13.66 -12.28
C SER A 50 32.46 13.71 -11.26
N LYS A 51 32.78 14.02 -10.01
CA LYS A 51 31.77 14.18 -8.94
C LYS A 51 30.78 15.31 -9.23
N LEU A 52 31.24 16.42 -9.80
CA LEU A 52 30.41 17.54 -10.17
C LEU A 52 29.41 17.15 -11.27
N LYS A 53 29.87 16.44 -12.30
CA LYS A 53 29.01 15.96 -13.38
C LYS A 53 27.94 15.00 -12.85
N ALA A 54 28.31 14.04 -12.01
CA ALA A 54 27.40 13.12 -11.37
C ALA A 54 26.36 13.85 -10.49
N ALA A 55 26.81 14.82 -9.68
CA ALA A 55 25.92 15.60 -8.80
C ALA A 55 24.96 16.52 -9.57
N ILE A 56 25.36 17.06 -10.73
CA ILE A 56 24.49 17.83 -11.61
C ILE A 56 23.42 16.92 -12.23
N GLU A 57 23.78 15.74 -12.71
CA GLU A 57 22.81 14.77 -13.23
C GLU A 57 21.83 14.31 -12.16
N GLU A 58 22.31 14.02 -10.96
CA GLU A 58 21.46 13.66 -9.81
C GLU A 58 20.52 14.82 -9.44
N SER A 59 20.99 16.07 -9.47
CA SER A 59 20.16 17.24 -9.15
C SER A 59 19.05 17.49 -10.17
N LYS A 60 19.18 17.05 -11.41
CA LYS A 60 18.11 17.11 -12.41
C LYS A 60 16.95 16.15 -12.07
N SER A 61 17.26 15.05 -11.40
CA SER A 61 16.28 14.05 -10.98
C SER A 61 15.63 14.34 -9.62
N LEU A 62 16.16 15.32 -8.85
CA LEU A 62 15.71 15.66 -7.51
C LEU A 62 15.25 17.12 -7.40
N ASP A 63 14.16 17.35 -6.68
CA ASP A 63 13.78 18.68 -6.21
C ASP A 63 14.47 18.97 -4.88
N VAL A 64 15.57 19.73 -4.95
CA VAL A 64 16.42 20.04 -3.80
C VAL A 64 15.66 20.72 -2.66
N THR A 65 14.55 21.38 -2.95
CA THR A 65 13.69 22.04 -1.94
C THR A 65 12.89 21.05 -1.12
N LYS A 66 12.75 19.82 -1.61
CA LYS A 66 12.00 18.72 -0.98
C LYS A 66 12.91 17.66 -0.33
N VAL A 67 14.16 17.55 -0.78
CA VAL A 67 15.15 16.59 -0.24
C VAL A 67 15.41 16.88 1.24
N GLY A 68 15.44 15.84 2.05
CA GLY A 68 15.70 15.93 3.49
C GLY A 68 14.51 16.38 4.35
N LYS A 69 13.35 16.67 3.75
CA LYS A 69 12.16 17.09 4.50
C LYS A 69 11.34 15.95 5.06
N TYR A 70 11.47 14.76 4.49
CA TYR A 70 10.61 13.63 4.81
C TYR A 70 11.40 12.48 5.42
N THR A 71 10.86 11.92 6.48
CA THR A 71 11.14 10.54 6.85
C THR A 71 10.15 9.62 6.16
N VAL A 72 10.43 8.31 6.13
CA VAL A 72 9.50 7.32 5.57
C VAL A 72 8.12 7.43 6.23
N GLY A 73 8.07 7.56 7.56
CA GLY A 73 6.81 7.65 8.29
C GLY A 73 5.98 8.88 7.92
N VAL A 74 6.63 10.05 7.86
CA VAL A 74 5.96 11.31 7.47
C VAL A 74 5.47 11.23 6.03
N TRP A 75 6.31 10.70 5.12
CA TRP A 75 5.91 10.54 3.72
C TRP A 75 4.73 9.56 3.55
N MET A 76 4.72 8.46 4.29
CA MET A 76 3.61 7.49 4.25
C MET A 76 2.29 8.12 4.71
N ASP A 77 2.32 9.02 5.71
CA ASP A 77 1.14 9.76 6.16
C ASP A 77 0.66 10.73 5.08
N GLU A 78 1.56 11.56 4.54
CA GLU A 78 1.25 12.50 3.46
C GLU A 78 0.69 11.79 2.21
N TRP A 79 1.33 10.69 1.82
CA TRP A 79 0.88 9.88 0.70
C TRP A 79 -0.50 9.28 0.95
N PHE A 80 -0.76 8.76 2.14
CA PHE A 80 -2.05 8.15 2.46
C PHE A 80 -3.16 9.21 2.46
N GLU A 81 -2.99 10.31 3.17
CA GLU A 81 -4.05 11.33 3.32
C GLU A 81 -4.36 12.06 2.01
N ASN A 82 -3.32 12.44 1.27
CA ASN A 82 -3.48 13.31 0.10
C ASN A 82 -3.66 12.56 -1.22
N TYR A 83 -3.22 11.28 -1.32
CA TYR A 83 -3.23 10.56 -2.59
C TYR A 83 -3.92 9.19 -2.54
N ALA A 84 -3.63 8.36 -1.54
CA ALA A 84 -4.17 7.01 -1.51
C ALA A 84 -5.64 7.01 -1.11
N LYS A 85 -6.02 7.80 -0.12
CA LYS A 85 -7.37 7.87 0.45
C LYS A 85 -8.43 8.25 -0.60
N ILE A 86 -8.05 9.07 -1.57
CA ILE A 86 -8.93 9.47 -2.67
C ILE A 86 -9.15 8.31 -3.67
N LYS A 87 -8.15 7.44 -3.84
CA LYS A 87 -8.14 6.39 -4.86
C LYS A 87 -8.71 5.06 -4.37
N VAL A 88 -8.64 4.79 -3.07
CA VAL A 88 -9.07 3.52 -2.49
C VAL A 88 -10.41 3.66 -1.77
N ARG A 89 -11.16 2.57 -1.71
CA ARG A 89 -12.46 2.56 -1.04
C ARG A 89 -12.33 2.81 0.46
N PRO A 90 -13.33 3.44 1.10
CA PRO A 90 -13.34 3.68 2.55
C PRO A 90 -13.06 2.42 3.39
N SER A 91 -13.58 1.26 2.97
CA SER A 91 -13.30 -0.04 3.64
C SER A 91 -11.82 -0.45 3.61
N SER A 92 -11.03 0.08 2.68
CA SER A 92 -9.58 -0.18 2.59
C SER A 92 -8.75 0.79 3.42
N HIS A 93 -9.31 1.94 3.83
CA HIS A 93 -8.56 2.97 4.58
C HIS A 93 -8.02 2.42 5.89
N GLN A 94 -8.85 1.67 6.64
CA GLN A 94 -8.44 1.07 7.91
C GLN A 94 -7.31 0.05 7.72
N THR A 95 -7.35 -0.74 6.64
CA THR A 95 -6.30 -1.71 6.33
C THR A 95 -4.98 -1.00 6.00
N TYR A 96 -5.01 0.04 5.15
CA TYR A 96 -3.82 0.82 4.78
C TYR A 96 -3.22 1.50 6.00
N ARG A 97 -4.07 2.15 6.80
CA ARG A 97 -3.67 2.80 8.05
C ARG A 97 -3.05 1.79 9.02
N GLY A 98 -3.68 0.64 9.18
CA GLY A 98 -3.14 -0.44 10.01
C GLY A 98 -1.75 -0.92 9.56
N TYR A 99 -1.49 -1.04 8.26
CA TYR A 99 -0.16 -1.38 7.76
C TYR A 99 0.86 -0.28 8.00
N ILE A 100 0.48 0.98 7.82
CA ILE A 100 1.35 2.14 8.05
C ILE A 100 1.70 2.25 9.54
N ASP A 101 0.71 2.30 10.42
CA ASP A 101 0.91 2.60 11.84
C ASP A 101 1.49 1.42 12.62
N ASN A 102 1.09 0.20 12.29
CA ASN A 102 1.48 -0.99 13.05
C ASN A 102 2.78 -1.64 12.53
N HIS A 103 3.11 -1.48 11.25
CA HIS A 103 4.23 -2.20 10.65
C HIS A 103 5.29 -1.28 10.04
N ILE A 104 4.90 -0.28 9.24
CA ILE A 104 5.87 0.56 8.51
C ILE A 104 6.53 1.55 9.46
N LYS A 105 5.76 2.39 10.13
CA LYS A 105 6.27 3.43 11.02
C LYS A 105 7.13 2.91 12.17
N PRO A 106 6.75 1.84 12.90
CA PRO A 106 7.56 1.34 14.01
C PRO A 106 8.90 0.76 13.58
N ASN A 107 9.02 0.28 12.34
CA ASN A 107 10.22 -0.40 11.86
C ASN A 107 11.14 0.50 11.04
N ILE A 108 10.59 1.25 10.09
CA ILE A 108 11.38 2.07 9.15
C ILE A 108 10.94 3.54 9.11
N GLY A 109 9.95 3.94 9.89
CA GLY A 109 9.36 5.28 9.84
C GLY A 109 10.32 6.43 10.17
N LYS A 110 11.37 6.18 10.95
CA LYS A 110 12.39 7.17 11.31
C LYS A 110 13.49 7.34 10.25
N VAL A 111 13.56 6.44 9.27
CA VAL A 111 14.59 6.50 8.21
C VAL A 111 14.32 7.71 7.32
N PRO A 112 15.31 8.57 7.04
CA PRO A 112 15.17 9.63 6.04
C PRO A 112 14.80 9.01 4.69
N LEU A 113 13.84 9.59 3.99
CA LEU A 113 13.25 8.99 2.78
C LEU A 113 14.29 8.77 1.68
N GLU A 114 15.20 9.72 1.51
CA GLU A 114 16.31 9.65 0.54
C GLU A 114 17.39 8.62 0.90
N LYS A 115 17.41 8.13 2.15
CA LYS A 115 18.37 7.12 2.60
C LYS A 115 17.81 5.71 2.62
N LEU A 116 16.51 5.55 2.36
CA LEU A 116 15.87 4.24 2.31
C LEU A 116 16.42 3.44 1.13
N THR A 117 16.96 2.26 1.42
CA THR A 117 17.57 1.37 0.43
C THR A 117 16.76 0.07 0.25
N SER A 118 16.92 -0.60 -0.89
CA SER A 118 16.31 -1.92 -1.13
C SER A 118 16.77 -2.96 -0.10
N LEU A 119 18.01 -2.85 0.38
CA LEU A 119 18.53 -3.74 1.42
C LEU A 119 17.83 -3.54 2.76
N GLU A 120 17.53 -2.29 3.15
CA GLU A 120 16.78 -2.00 4.37
C GLU A 120 15.35 -2.51 4.26
N LEU A 121 14.70 -2.33 3.12
CA LEU A 121 13.38 -2.92 2.85
C LEU A 121 13.41 -4.44 2.90
N GLN A 122 14.45 -5.08 2.35
CA GLN A 122 14.59 -6.53 2.39
C GLN A 122 14.75 -7.06 3.83
N LYS A 123 15.54 -6.36 4.67
CA LYS A 123 15.65 -6.68 6.11
C LYS A 123 14.31 -6.49 6.83
N PHE A 124 13.57 -5.44 6.49
CA PHE A 124 12.24 -5.17 7.04
C PHE A 124 11.26 -6.30 6.67
N TYR A 125 11.20 -6.73 5.40
CA TYR A 125 10.31 -7.83 5.00
C TYR A 125 10.69 -9.15 5.68
N LYS A 126 11.99 -9.46 5.82
CA LYS A 126 12.45 -10.61 6.59
C LYS A 126 11.95 -10.55 8.04
N LYS A 127 12.07 -9.39 8.69
CA LYS A 127 11.57 -9.19 10.06
C LYS A 127 10.06 -9.39 10.15
N LEU A 128 9.28 -8.89 9.18
CA LEU A 128 7.84 -9.10 9.15
C LEU A 128 7.47 -10.57 9.04
N LEU A 129 8.19 -11.37 8.25
CA LEU A 129 7.97 -12.80 8.09
C LEU A 129 8.30 -13.60 9.36
N THR A 130 9.22 -13.14 10.18
CA THR A 130 9.67 -13.88 11.39
C THR A 130 8.96 -13.45 12.66
N SER A 131 8.69 -12.14 12.82
CA SER A 131 8.21 -11.54 14.07
C SER A 131 7.27 -10.35 13.87
N GLY A 132 6.67 -10.21 12.68
CA GLY A 132 5.85 -9.06 12.35
C GLY A 132 4.43 -9.09 12.89
N ARG A 133 3.99 -10.18 13.49
CA ARG A 133 2.63 -10.30 14.00
C ARG A 133 2.46 -9.47 15.28
N ILE A 134 1.38 -8.71 15.33
CA ILE A 134 0.96 -7.97 16.51
C ILE A 134 -0.23 -8.73 17.09
N ASP A 135 0.01 -9.44 18.17
CA ASP A 135 -1.03 -10.19 18.86
C ASP A 135 -1.78 -9.26 19.82
N ARG A 136 -3.08 -9.17 19.61
CA ARG A 136 -3.99 -8.48 20.55
C ARG A 136 -4.44 -9.41 21.68
N VAL A 137 -4.32 -10.71 21.45
CA VAL A 137 -4.62 -11.77 22.41
C VAL A 137 -3.46 -12.76 22.33
N GLU A 138 -2.88 -13.13 23.46
CA GLU A 138 -1.84 -14.15 23.51
C GLU A 138 -2.36 -15.48 22.98
N SER A 139 -1.80 -15.91 21.86
CA SER A 139 -2.09 -17.23 21.28
C SER A 139 -0.80 -18.03 21.22
N LYS A 140 -0.70 -19.08 22.06
CA LYS A 140 0.46 -19.95 22.14
C LYS A 140 0.72 -20.77 20.85
N HIS A 141 -0.27 -20.87 19.97
CA HIS A 141 -0.24 -21.73 18.78
C HIS A 141 -0.10 -20.99 17.44
N GLN A 142 0.03 -19.69 17.46
CA GLN A 142 0.12 -18.92 16.21
C GLN A 142 1.55 -18.49 15.90
N ALA A 143 1.93 -18.60 14.62
CA ALA A 143 3.23 -18.14 14.15
C ALA A 143 3.43 -16.65 14.42
N LYS A 144 4.61 -16.26 14.95
CA LYS A 144 4.94 -14.86 15.26
C LYS A 144 5.13 -13.96 14.02
N GLY A 145 5.27 -14.55 12.85
CA GLY A 145 5.45 -13.85 11.58
C GLY A 145 4.14 -13.53 10.88
N LEU A 146 4.19 -12.57 9.96
CA LEU A 146 3.11 -12.28 9.03
C LEU A 146 3.12 -13.28 7.87
N SER A 147 1.93 -13.53 7.28
CA SER A 147 1.84 -14.35 6.08
C SER A 147 2.57 -13.70 4.88
N PRO A 148 3.10 -14.49 3.94
CA PRO A 148 3.68 -13.99 2.70
C PRO A 148 2.75 -13.03 1.96
N LYS A 149 1.44 -13.30 1.96
CA LYS A 149 0.43 -12.44 1.36
C LYS A 149 0.37 -11.06 2.02
N THR A 150 0.41 -11.01 3.35
CA THR A 150 0.38 -9.75 4.11
C THR A 150 1.64 -8.92 3.83
N VAL A 151 2.82 -9.55 3.82
CA VAL A 151 4.09 -8.86 3.50
C VAL A 151 4.05 -8.27 2.08
N ARG A 152 3.50 -8.99 1.11
CA ARG A 152 3.30 -8.47 -0.26
C ARG A 152 2.33 -7.29 -0.31
N ASN A 153 1.26 -7.31 0.48
CA ASN A 153 0.33 -6.19 0.56
C ASN A 153 1.01 -4.94 1.15
N ILE A 154 1.82 -5.11 2.19
CA ILE A 154 2.62 -4.01 2.78
C ILE A 154 3.61 -3.46 1.74
N HIS A 155 4.31 -4.34 1.01
CA HIS A 155 5.20 -3.92 -0.07
C HIS A 155 4.47 -3.10 -1.14
N GLN A 156 3.28 -3.51 -1.60
CA GLN A 156 2.52 -2.78 -2.60
C GLN A 156 2.18 -1.35 -2.17
N ILE A 157 1.88 -1.16 -0.88
CA ILE A 157 1.61 0.18 -0.32
C ILE A 157 2.88 1.02 -0.33
N ILE A 158 4.01 0.46 0.13
CA ILE A 158 5.31 1.15 0.10
C ILE A 158 5.70 1.49 -1.34
N ALA A 159 5.59 0.53 -2.27
CA ALA A 159 5.95 0.72 -3.67
C ALA A 159 5.11 1.85 -4.33
N SER A 160 3.81 1.89 -4.04
CA SER A 160 2.95 2.96 -4.54
C SER A 160 3.36 4.34 -3.99
N ALA A 161 3.74 4.41 -2.71
CA ALA A 161 4.20 5.65 -2.09
C ALA A 161 5.59 6.08 -2.61
N MET A 162 6.53 5.13 -2.78
CA MET A 162 7.88 5.41 -3.30
C MET A 162 7.86 5.80 -4.77
N LYS A 163 7.02 5.16 -5.57
CA LYS A 163 6.80 5.55 -6.97
C LYS A 163 6.37 7.01 -7.08
N LEU A 164 5.40 7.44 -6.27
CA LEU A 164 4.97 8.82 -6.24
C LEU A 164 6.08 9.78 -5.76
N ALA A 165 6.88 9.37 -4.75
CA ALA A 165 8.01 10.16 -4.28
C ALA A 165 9.06 10.37 -5.38
N LYS A 166 9.32 9.36 -6.20
CA LYS A 166 10.19 9.43 -7.38
C LYS A 166 9.60 10.36 -8.45
N GLU A 167 8.31 10.21 -8.78
CA GLU A 167 7.61 11.09 -9.73
C GLU A 167 7.63 12.56 -9.30
N GLN A 168 7.50 12.83 -7.99
CA GLN A 168 7.59 14.17 -7.42
C GLN A 168 9.03 14.66 -7.19
N LYS A 169 10.04 13.89 -7.60
CA LYS A 169 11.47 14.20 -7.44
C LYS A 169 11.92 14.41 -5.99
N ILE A 170 11.26 13.76 -5.04
CA ILE A 170 11.66 13.74 -3.62
C ILE A 170 12.80 12.76 -3.42
N ILE A 171 12.78 11.63 -4.14
CA ILE A 171 13.84 10.62 -4.19
C ILE A 171 14.32 10.41 -5.63
N ALA A 172 15.58 10.06 -5.81
CA ALA A 172 16.18 9.84 -7.13
C ALA A 172 15.81 8.47 -7.73
N ALA A 173 15.73 7.45 -6.89
CA ALA A 173 15.45 6.07 -7.28
C ALA A 173 14.38 5.47 -6.37
N ASP A 174 13.63 4.52 -6.88
CA ASP A 174 12.64 3.79 -6.11
C ASP A 174 13.33 2.63 -5.35
N PRO A 175 13.39 2.66 -4.01
CA PRO A 175 14.04 1.62 -3.23
C PRO A 175 13.28 0.28 -3.22
N THR A 176 12.06 0.24 -3.75
CA THR A 176 11.27 -0.99 -3.84
C THR A 176 11.61 -1.81 -5.08
N GLU A 177 12.22 -1.18 -6.08
CA GLU A 177 12.72 -1.86 -7.28
C GLU A 177 13.81 -2.88 -6.89
N GLY A 178 13.69 -4.12 -7.34
CA GLY A 178 14.65 -5.20 -7.04
C GLY A 178 14.48 -5.90 -5.68
N CYS A 179 13.46 -5.57 -4.88
CA CYS A 179 13.15 -6.31 -3.67
C CYS A 179 12.60 -7.71 -3.99
N ALA A 180 13.18 -8.74 -3.35
CA ALA A 180 12.66 -10.11 -3.42
C ALA A 180 11.46 -10.28 -2.49
N LEU A 181 10.32 -10.66 -3.04
CA LEU A 181 9.09 -10.87 -2.27
C LEU A 181 8.83 -12.35 -2.03
N PRO A 182 8.32 -12.71 -0.84
CA PRO A 182 7.99 -14.09 -0.52
C PRO A 182 6.89 -14.60 -1.47
N LYS A 183 6.98 -15.85 -1.90
CA LYS A 183 5.93 -16.51 -2.66
C LYS A 183 4.74 -16.79 -1.74
N PRO A 184 3.51 -16.42 -2.10
CA PRO A 184 2.33 -16.83 -1.33
C PRO A 184 2.14 -18.35 -1.48
N GLU A 185 1.88 -19.01 -0.37
CA GLU A 185 1.45 -20.40 -0.41
C GLU A 185 0.02 -20.45 -0.94
N HIS A 186 -0.19 -21.24 -1.96
CA HIS A 186 -1.53 -21.56 -2.42
C HIS A 186 -2.06 -22.70 -1.55
N ARG A 187 -3.05 -22.41 -0.71
CA ARG A 187 -3.76 -23.44 0.06
C ARG A 187 -5.07 -23.71 -0.65
N GLU A 188 -5.33 -24.96 -0.91
CA GLU A 188 -6.63 -25.40 -1.38
C GLU A 188 -7.71 -25.04 -0.34
N MET A 189 -8.81 -24.51 -0.84
CA MET A 189 -9.96 -24.23 0.01
C MET A 189 -10.61 -25.55 0.41
N LYS A 190 -10.74 -25.76 1.71
CA LYS A 190 -11.49 -26.92 2.23
C LYS A 190 -12.97 -26.61 2.11
N THR A 191 -13.69 -27.49 1.44
CA THR A 191 -15.15 -27.51 1.40
C THR A 191 -15.69 -28.45 2.46
N LEU A 192 -16.90 -28.20 2.93
CA LEU A 192 -17.58 -29.10 3.87
C LEU A 192 -18.08 -30.34 3.09
N PRO A 193 -17.77 -31.56 3.54
CA PRO A 193 -18.44 -32.76 3.04
C PRO A 193 -19.95 -32.72 3.35
N VAL A 194 -20.73 -33.51 2.59
CA VAL A 194 -22.20 -33.51 2.71
C VAL A 194 -22.68 -33.80 4.14
N GLU A 195 -22.01 -34.74 4.82
CA GLU A 195 -22.36 -35.14 6.19
C GLU A 195 -22.13 -33.99 7.19
N GLN A 196 -21.05 -33.23 6.98
CA GLN A 196 -20.75 -32.04 7.81
C GLN A 196 -21.69 -30.89 7.48
N LEU A 197 -22.10 -30.74 6.23
CA LEU A 197 -23.07 -29.73 5.82
C LEU A 197 -24.43 -29.97 6.46
N THR A 198 -24.90 -31.22 6.47
CA THR A 198 -26.16 -31.60 7.16
C THR A 198 -26.12 -31.31 8.64
N SER A 199 -25.00 -31.63 9.32
CA SER A 199 -24.82 -31.33 10.72
C SER A 199 -24.75 -29.82 10.99
N PHE A 200 -24.09 -29.06 10.13
CA PHE A 200 -24.02 -27.59 10.19
C PHE A 200 -25.42 -26.95 10.08
N LEU A 201 -26.23 -27.40 9.11
CA LEU A 201 -27.60 -26.85 8.92
C LEU A 201 -28.53 -27.20 10.10
N ARG A 202 -28.33 -28.35 10.73
CA ARG A 202 -29.08 -28.73 11.95
C ARG A 202 -28.71 -27.78 13.10
N GLU A 203 -27.43 -27.56 13.35
CA GLU A 203 -26.94 -26.63 14.37
C GLU A 203 -27.41 -25.20 14.11
N ALA A 204 -27.42 -24.78 12.82
CA ALA A 204 -27.94 -23.48 12.42
C ALA A 204 -29.42 -23.33 12.73
N LYS A 205 -30.21 -24.40 12.58
CA LYS A 205 -31.65 -24.44 12.93
C LYS A 205 -31.85 -24.31 14.45
N ASP A 206 -31.09 -25.05 15.23
CA ASP A 206 -31.16 -25.00 16.69
C ASP A 206 -30.73 -23.61 17.23
N SER A 207 -29.84 -22.93 16.50
CA SER A 207 -29.37 -21.56 16.81
C SER A 207 -30.27 -20.44 16.24
N GLY A 208 -31.34 -20.75 15.52
CA GLY A 208 -32.27 -19.77 14.93
C GLY A 208 -31.70 -18.93 13.77
N VAL A 209 -30.74 -19.50 13.04
CA VAL A 209 -30.07 -18.82 11.89
C VAL A 209 -30.07 -19.70 10.62
N PHE A 210 -30.94 -20.68 10.56
CA PHE A 210 -31.04 -21.65 9.49
C PHE A 210 -31.31 -21.00 8.15
N GLU A 211 -32.32 -20.14 8.06
CA GLU A 211 -32.76 -19.51 6.82
C GLU A 211 -31.64 -18.68 6.20
N MET A 212 -30.89 -17.95 7.03
CA MET A 212 -29.76 -17.15 6.57
C MET A 212 -28.68 -18.02 5.90
N TYR A 213 -28.27 -19.09 6.57
CA TYR A 213 -27.24 -19.99 6.02
C TYR A 213 -27.73 -20.84 4.86
N TYR A 214 -28.99 -21.25 4.88
CA TYR A 214 -29.58 -21.99 3.76
C TYR A 214 -29.56 -21.16 2.49
N VAL A 215 -30.02 -19.91 2.56
CA VAL A 215 -30.00 -18.97 1.43
C VAL A 215 -28.57 -18.67 0.97
N GLU A 216 -27.61 -18.51 1.90
CA GLU A 216 -26.20 -18.30 1.53
C GLU A 216 -25.63 -19.49 0.76
N LEU A 217 -25.92 -20.73 1.19
CA LEU A 217 -25.46 -21.97 0.54
C LEU A 217 -26.12 -22.16 -0.82
N ALA A 218 -27.44 -21.92 -0.94
CA ALA A 218 -28.17 -22.08 -2.17
C ALA A 218 -27.80 -21.05 -3.25
N THR A 219 -27.47 -19.82 -2.84
CA THR A 219 -27.25 -18.68 -3.75
C THR A 219 -25.78 -18.35 -3.97
N GLY A 220 -24.88 -18.79 -3.11
CA GLY A 220 -23.46 -18.39 -3.12
C GLY A 220 -23.23 -16.90 -2.90
N LEU A 221 -24.13 -16.20 -2.22
CA LEU A 221 -23.99 -14.80 -1.87
C LEU A 221 -22.80 -14.60 -0.95
N ARG A 222 -22.13 -13.47 -1.10
CA ARG A 222 -21.15 -13.06 -0.08
C ARG A 222 -21.90 -12.57 1.16
N ARG A 223 -21.34 -12.81 2.35
CA ARG A 223 -21.94 -12.37 3.62
C ARG A 223 -22.50 -10.93 3.59
N GLY A 224 -21.74 -9.98 3.02
CA GLY A 224 -22.20 -8.59 2.93
C GLY A 224 -23.36 -8.39 1.96
N GLU A 225 -23.44 -9.15 0.89
CA GLU A 225 -24.53 -9.17 -0.08
C GLU A 225 -25.79 -9.76 0.58
N LEU A 226 -25.66 -10.90 1.26
CA LEU A 226 -26.75 -11.55 1.98
C LEU A 226 -27.35 -10.61 3.04
N LEU A 227 -26.53 -10.00 3.89
CA LEU A 227 -26.99 -9.06 4.91
C LEU A 227 -27.57 -7.74 4.33
N GLY A 228 -27.32 -7.47 3.05
CA GLY A 228 -27.84 -6.31 2.34
C GLY A 228 -29.13 -6.56 1.57
N LEU A 229 -29.68 -7.79 1.60
CA LEU A 229 -30.93 -8.11 0.93
C LEU A 229 -32.10 -7.38 1.57
N LYS A 230 -33.06 -7.02 0.74
CA LYS A 230 -34.36 -6.45 1.12
C LYS A 230 -35.46 -7.22 0.41
N TRP A 231 -36.65 -7.22 0.97
CA TRP A 231 -37.80 -7.88 0.34
C TRP A 231 -38.09 -7.38 -1.08
N GLU A 232 -37.81 -6.12 -1.38
CA GLU A 232 -37.95 -5.52 -2.70
C GLU A 232 -36.96 -6.08 -3.76
N ASP A 233 -35.97 -6.85 -3.33
CA ASP A 233 -34.99 -7.48 -4.23
C ASP A 233 -35.43 -8.88 -4.68
N LEU A 234 -36.47 -9.42 -4.05
CA LEU A 234 -37.09 -10.69 -4.36
C LEU A 234 -38.25 -10.49 -5.35
N ASP A 235 -38.26 -11.28 -6.38
CA ASP A 235 -39.32 -11.38 -7.36
C ASP A 235 -39.89 -12.80 -7.26
N PHE A 236 -40.95 -12.97 -6.49
CA PHE A 236 -41.59 -14.27 -6.23
C PHE A 236 -42.31 -14.81 -7.46
N GLU A 237 -42.80 -13.93 -8.34
CA GLU A 237 -43.49 -14.33 -9.57
C GLU A 237 -42.56 -14.95 -10.58
N HIS A 238 -41.32 -14.39 -10.70
CA HIS A 238 -40.31 -14.87 -11.63
C HIS A 238 -39.21 -15.68 -10.94
N GLU A 239 -39.35 -15.96 -9.65
CA GLU A 239 -38.40 -16.74 -8.84
C GLU A 239 -36.97 -16.23 -8.89
N ASN A 240 -36.79 -14.93 -8.79
CA ASN A 240 -35.50 -14.24 -8.95
C ASN A 240 -35.12 -13.40 -7.72
N LEU A 241 -33.82 -13.35 -7.46
CA LEU A 241 -33.20 -12.50 -6.47
C LEU A 241 -32.21 -11.52 -7.14
N ARG A 242 -32.37 -10.23 -6.91
CA ARG A 242 -31.51 -9.18 -7.45
C ARG A 242 -30.51 -8.72 -6.41
N VAL A 243 -29.21 -8.91 -6.67
CA VAL A 243 -28.12 -8.47 -5.80
C VAL A 243 -27.72 -7.05 -6.18
N LYS A 244 -28.09 -6.06 -5.36
CA LYS A 244 -27.93 -4.62 -5.67
C LYS A 244 -27.00 -3.89 -4.71
N ARG A 245 -26.81 -4.38 -3.48
CA ARG A 245 -26.07 -3.71 -2.40
C ARG A 245 -25.39 -4.71 -1.48
N GLN A 246 -24.58 -4.21 -0.59
CA GLN A 246 -23.99 -5.00 0.48
C GLN A 246 -23.98 -4.20 1.79
N ILE A 247 -23.96 -4.91 2.90
CA ILE A 247 -23.67 -4.33 4.20
C ILE A 247 -22.16 -4.47 4.47
N ALA A 248 -21.54 -3.39 4.89
CA ALA A 248 -20.13 -3.35 5.28
C ALA A 248 -19.96 -2.68 6.64
N ARG A 249 -18.91 -3.08 7.37
CA ARG A 249 -18.51 -2.37 8.59
C ARG A 249 -17.34 -1.44 8.25
N ILE A 250 -17.59 -0.13 8.35
CA ILE A 250 -16.60 0.93 8.07
C ILE A 250 -16.42 1.77 9.33
N ASN A 251 -15.21 1.88 9.84
CA ASN A 251 -14.87 2.62 11.07
C ASN A 251 -15.69 2.21 12.30
N GLY A 252 -16.12 0.94 12.34
CA GLY A 252 -16.92 0.41 13.43
C GLY A 252 -18.43 0.48 13.19
N GLU A 253 -18.89 1.29 12.25
CA GLU A 253 -20.30 1.48 11.90
C GLU A 253 -20.72 0.50 10.80
N ILE A 254 -21.97 0.05 10.89
CA ILE A 254 -22.61 -0.79 9.88
C ILE A 254 -23.26 0.13 8.84
N VAL A 255 -22.82 0.01 7.59
CA VAL A 255 -23.29 0.88 6.51
C VAL A 255 -23.73 0.07 5.29
N GLU A 256 -24.77 0.54 4.62
CA GLU A 256 -25.11 0.08 3.29
C GLU A 256 -24.09 0.63 2.29
N ALA A 257 -23.52 -0.22 1.45
CA ALA A 257 -22.47 0.13 0.50
C ALA A 257 -22.75 -0.45 -0.88
N PRO A 258 -22.29 0.20 -1.95
CA PRO A 258 -22.37 -0.35 -3.29
C PRO A 258 -21.52 -1.61 -3.43
N LEU A 259 -21.89 -2.48 -4.34
CA LEU A 259 -21.16 -3.71 -4.63
C LEU A 259 -19.73 -3.41 -5.12
N LYS A 260 -18.83 -4.39 -4.92
CA LYS A 260 -17.39 -4.19 -5.17
C LYS A 260 -17.05 -3.95 -6.65
N THR A 261 -17.76 -4.59 -7.56
CA THR A 261 -17.53 -4.51 -9.02
C THR A 261 -18.85 -4.41 -9.75
N LYS A 262 -18.84 -3.94 -11.00
CA LYS A 262 -20.03 -3.94 -11.85
C LYS A 262 -20.61 -5.35 -12.03
N ASN A 263 -19.77 -6.36 -12.16
CA ASN A 263 -20.21 -7.77 -12.33
C ASN A 263 -20.76 -8.39 -11.04
N ALA A 264 -20.69 -7.72 -9.90
CA ALA A 264 -21.31 -8.18 -8.67
C ALA A 264 -22.83 -7.88 -8.65
N TYR A 265 -23.28 -6.88 -9.43
CA TYR A 265 -24.71 -6.64 -9.69
C TYR A 265 -25.22 -7.73 -10.61
N ARG A 266 -26.10 -8.57 -10.10
CA ARG A 266 -26.60 -9.74 -10.79
C ARG A 266 -27.98 -10.12 -10.33
N THR A 267 -28.70 -10.84 -11.18
CA THR A 267 -29.94 -11.53 -10.84
C THR A 267 -29.63 -13.01 -10.75
N LEU A 268 -30.10 -13.67 -9.70
CA LEU A 268 -29.94 -15.09 -9.45
C LEU A 268 -31.32 -15.74 -9.52
N PRO A 269 -31.50 -16.83 -10.26
CA PRO A 269 -32.71 -17.66 -10.14
C PRO A 269 -32.67 -18.35 -8.78
N LEU A 270 -33.84 -18.45 -8.15
CA LEU A 270 -34.03 -19.19 -6.91
C LEU A 270 -34.70 -20.52 -7.18
N ALA A 271 -34.25 -21.55 -6.50
CA ALA A 271 -34.96 -22.82 -6.48
C ALA A 271 -36.21 -22.71 -5.59
N GLU A 272 -37.24 -23.47 -5.89
CA GLU A 272 -38.51 -23.51 -5.17
C GLU A 272 -38.30 -23.75 -3.67
N ASP A 273 -37.42 -24.68 -3.30
CA ASP A 273 -37.06 -24.95 -1.91
C ASP A 273 -36.45 -23.72 -1.18
N THR A 274 -35.68 -22.89 -1.92
CA THR A 274 -35.08 -21.66 -1.37
C THR A 274 -36.15 -20.60 -1.15
N ILE A 275 -37.12 -20.51 -2.04
CA ILE A 275 -38.26 -19.60 -1.90
C ILE A 275 -39.13 -20.01 -0.71
N ALA A 276 -39.35 -21.32 -0.52
CA ALA A 276 -40.12 -21.83 0.59
C ALA A 276 -39.46 -21.55 1.97
N VAL A 277 -38.15 -21.34 2.01
CA VAL A 277 -37.39 -21.00 3.23
C VAL A 277 -37.43 -19.49 3.51
N LEU A 278 -37.60 -18.65 2.50
CA LEU A 278 -37.66 -17.19 2.60
C LEU A 278 -39.05 -16.73 3.05
#